data_5d4af4b355a6a505e6442ef5b09677df
#
_entry.id   5d4af4b355a6a505e6442ef5b09677df
#
_cell.length_a   1.000
_cell.length_b   1.000
_cell.length_c   1.000
_cell.angle_alpha   90.00
_cell.angle_beta   90.00
_cell.angle_gamma   90.00
#
_symmetry.space_group_name_H-M   'P 1'
#
loop_
_entity.id
_entity.type
_entity.pdbx_description
1 polymer ?
#
loop_
_entity_poly.entity_id
_entity_poly.type
_entity_poly.pdbx_seq_one_letter_code
_entity_poly.pdbx_strand_id
1 'polypeptide(L)'
;MPAKPNVRDARHVEVAIVGSGFSGLLCTSYLKDAGIENFCVFEMTPSVGGVWSDGGVGAYPGAACDVPAYTYLPFLDKTGFIPSKKYVSQSEIAGYAELLTDHIGVRDNIAFSRKVTELRYMGDGVKAWAVTTVDTASGGDEQTVTAQHVVSANGPLSSPRMPEISGMTAFKGESFHTAQWDKSASLKGKKVGVVGTGASAAQVITAIVDDVEHLTVFQRTPTWCLPRDDEPTPDDMTEKFKAGGYGEQLRHVAWREGESTKDTGFTFEALHDVAQNDAICDELRAAIKRDVKDPELLKLLTPDYPFFCKRALFIDDYYTTYNKPNVTLVHDDGGVVAVNGTGLETASGDTYDVDVIIYATGFDSNFIPFPIFGRDGVSLAEK
;
A
#
# COMPACT_ATOMS: atom_id res chain seq x y z
N MET A 1 5.80 37.43 -16.60
CA MET A 1 5.60 37.12 -15.18
C MET A 1 6.94 36.77 -14.60
N PRO A 2 7.36 37.19 -13.40
CA PRO A 2 8.59 36.72 -12.80
C PRO A 2 8.50 35.20 -12.63
N ALA A 3 9.61 34.50 -12.90
CA ALA A 3 9.70 33.06 -12.72
C ALA A 3 9.31 32.72 -11.28
N LYS A 4 8.40 31.72 -11.11
CA LYS A 4 8.08 31.21 -9.77
C LYS A 4 9.40 30.76 -9.11
N PRO A 5 9.67 31.12 -7.85
CA PRO A 5 10.88 30.65 -7.17
C PRO A 5 10.85 29.11 -7.18
N ASN A 6 12.00 28.51 -7.44
CA ASN A 6 12.18 27.08 -7.37
C ASN A 6 11.83 26.64 -5.94
N VAL A 7 10.83 25.80 -5.77
CA VAL A 7 10.33 25.36 -4.46
C VAL A 7 11.42 24.66 -3.64
N ARG A 8 12.45 24.12 -4.31
CA ARG A 8 13.64 23.54 -3.65
C ARG A 8 14.47 24.58 -2.89
N ASP A 9 14.35 25.86 -3.25
CA ASP A 9 15.10 26.96 -2.64
C ASP A 9 14.24 27.81 -1.69
N ALA A 10 12.95 27.44 -1.51
CA ALA A 10 12.02 28.16 -0.64
C ALA A 10 12.48 28.06 0.83
N ARG A 11 12.72 29.21 1.46
CA ARG A 11 13.03 29.27 2.90
C ARG A 11 11.80 29.36 3.79
N HIS A 12 10.67 29.79 3.21
CA HIS A 12 9.41 29.95 3.91
C HIS A 12 8.20 29.67 3.00
N VAL A 13 7.26 28.89 3.50
CA VAL A 13 5.96 28.63 2.84
C VAL A 13 4.80 28.84 3.81
N GLU A 14 3.62 29.12 3.30
CA GLU A 14 2.42 29.17 4.12
C GLU A 14 2.02 27.75 4.57
N VAL A 15 2.01 26.79 3.63
CA VAL A 15 1.65 25.40 3.92
C VAL A 15 2.74 24.45 3.42
N ALA A 16 3.25 23.61 4.33
CA ALA A 16 4.10 22.46 4.00
C ALA A 16 3.26 21.19 4.01
N ILE A 17 3.32 20.41 2.95
CA ILE A 17 2.59 19.14 2.81
C ILE A 17 3.62 18.00 2.75
N VAL A 18 3.46 16.97 3.57
CA VAL A 18 4.37 15.82 3.62
C VAL A 18 3.77 14.66 2.85
N GLY A 19 4.31 14.38 1.67
CA GLY A 19 3.89 13.31 0.77
C GLY A 19 3.02 13.78 -0.39
N SER A 20 3.28 13.23 -1.58
CA SER A 20 2.54 13.47 -2.83
C SER A 20 1.68 12.28 -3.26
N GLY A 21 1.23 11.46 -2.31
CA GLY A 21 0.14 10.50 -2.54
C GLY A 21 -1.20 11.22 -2.78
N PHE A 22 -2.27 10.49 -3.01
CA PHE A 22 -3.58 11.11 -3.30
C PHE A 22 -4.02 12.11 -2.23
N SER A 23 -3.76 11.86 -0.95
CA SER A 23 -4.08 12.83 0.12
C SER A 23 -3.36 14.17 -0.06
N GLY A 24 -2.07 14.14 -0.39
CA GLY A 24 -1.29 15.34 -0.65
C GLY A 24 -1.77 16.07 -1.91
N LEU A 25 -1.98 15.35 -3.01
CA LEU A 25 -2.49 15.92 -4.26
C LEU A 25 -3.87 16.56 -4.09
N LEU A 26 -4.78 15.90 -3.38
CA LEU A 26 -6.08 16.47 -3.06
C LEU A 26 -5.97 17.74 -2.21
N CYS A 27 -5.09 17.73 -1.20
CA CYS A 27 -4.82 18.91 -0.39
C CYS A 27 -4.38 20.10 -1.27
N THR A 28 -3.45 19.87 -2.21
CA THR A 28 -2.99 20.95 -3.12
C THR A 28 -4.11 21.49 -3.99
N SER A 29 -5.03 20.63 -4.48
CA SER A 29 -6.19 21.07 -5.24
C SER A 29 -7.08 22.01 -4.43
N TYR A 30 -7.41 21.64 -3.20
CA TYR A 30 -8.26 22.47 -2.34
C TYR A 30 -7.57 23.77 -1.90
N LEU A 31 -6.25 23.76 -1.68
CA LEU A 31 -5.49 25.00 -1.40
C LEU A 31 -5.56 25.98 -2.58
N LYS A 32 -5.39 25.50 -3.80
CA LYS A 32 -5.52 26.32 -5.01
C LYS A 32 -6.94 26.87 -5.18
N ASP A 33 -7.95 26.03 -4.95
CA ASP A 33 -9.37 26.46 -5.01
C ASP A 33 -9.66 27.54 -3.96
N ALA A 34 -8.95 27.53 -2.81
CA ALA A 34 -9.02 28.56 -1.78
C ALA A 34 -8.13 29.80 -2.05
N GLY A 35 -7.39 29.83 -3.16
CA GLY A 35 -6.48 30.94 -3.50
C GLY A 35 -5.16 30.93 -2.73
N ILE A 36 -4.79 29.83 -2.08
CA ILE A 36 -3.53 29.65 -1.37
C ILE A 36 -2.51 29.08 -2.36
N GLU A 37 -1.55 29.92 -2.78
CA GLU A 37 -0.54 29.55 -3.78
C GLU A 37 0.84 29.27 -3.16
N ASN A 38 1.11 29.75 -1.93
CA ASN A 38 2.39 29.62 -1.27
C ASN A 38 2.48 28.33 -0.45
N PHE A 39 2.57 27.19 -1.14
CA PHE A 39 2.75 25.87 -0.50
C PHE A 39 3.86 25.06 -1.18
N CYS A 40 4.41 24.11 -0.44
CA CYS A 40 5.37 23.12 -0.91
C CYS A 40 4.97 21.73 -0.48
N VAL A 41 5.03 20.76 -1.40
CA VAL A 41 4.89 19.33 -1.12
C VAL A 41 6.28 18.71 -1.07
N PHE A 42 6.62 18.04 0.03
CA PHE A 42 7.87 17.29 0.16
C PHE A 42 7.61 15.83 -0.14
N GLU A 43 8.21 15.31 -1.21
CA GLU A 43 8.06 13.93 -1.66
C GLU A 43 9.40 13.21 -1.61
N MET A 44 9.44 12.07 -0.92
CA MET A 44 10.69 11.32 -0.72
C MET A 44 11.15 10.54 -1.96
N THR A 45 10.22 10.25 -2.88
CA THR A 45 10.49 9.54 -4.14
C THR A 45 10.66 10.51 -5.30
N PRO A 46 11.18 10.08 -6.46
CA PRO A 46 11.29 10.94 -7.64
C PRO A 46 9.98 11.13 -8.40
N SER A 47 8.87 10.50 -7.97
CA SER A 47 7.57 10.54 -8.66
C SER A 47 6.42 10.73 -7.67
N VAL A 48 5.27 11.19 -8.17
CA VAL A 48 4.02 11.31 -7.39
C VAL A 48 3.31 9.95 -7.28
N GLY A 49 2.30 9.87 -6.41
CA GLY A 49 1.42 8.71 -6.28
C GLY A 49 1.57 7.96 -4.95
N GLY A 50 2.55 8.32 -4.11
CA GLY A 50 2.76 7.70 -2.80
C GLY A 50 3.02 6.21 -2.90
N VAL A 51 2.18 5.37 -2.28
CA VAL A 51 2.31 3.90 -2.32
C VAL A 51 2.27 3.33 -3.74
N TRP A 52 1.62 4.01 -4.68
CA TRP A 52 1.43 3.58 -6.06
C TRP A 52 2.51 4.07 -7.02
N SER A 53 3.38 5.00 -6.59
CA SER A 53 4.46 5.49 -7.44
C SER A 53 5.43 4.38 -7.83
N ASP A 54 6.19 4.59 -8.91
CA ASP A 54 7.19 3.60 -9.39
C ASP A 54 8.31 3.30 -8.39
N GLY A 55 8.58 4.20 -7.48
CA GLY A 55 9.48 4.01 -6.33
C GLY A 55 8.75 3.75 -5.02
N GLY A 56 7.43 3.61 -5.08
CA GLY A 56 6.57 3.41 -3.90
C GLY A 56 6.54 1.99 -3.39
N VAL A 57 6.01 1.84 -2.20
CA VAL A 57 5.94 0.54 -1.48
C VAL A 57 4.98 -0.47 -2.13
N GLY A 58 4.16 -0.05 -3.09
CA GLY A 58 3.24 -0.90 -3.85
C GLY A 58 3.77 -1.33 -5.23
N ALA A 59 5.04 -1.10 -5.55
CA ALA A 59 5.61 -1.39 -6.87
C ALA A 59 6.14 -2.84 -7.00
N TYR A 60 5.36 -3.83 -6.58
CA TYR A 60 5.65 -5.26 -6.69
C TYR A 60 4.70 -5.97 -7.67
N PRO A 61 5.05 -7.16 -8.22
CA PRO A 61 4.20 -7.90 -9.15
C PRO A 61 2.82 -8.20 -8.58
N GLY A 62 1.78 -8.01 -9.39
CA GLY A 62 0.40 -8.26 -8.97
C GLY A 62 -0.23 -7.15 -8.12
N ALA A 63 0.51 -6.09 -7.80
CA ALA A 63 -0.02 -4.98 -7.02
C ALA A 63 -1.21 -4.31 -7.72
N ALA A 64 -2.33 -4.27 -7.02
CA ALA A 64 -3.57 -3.64 -7.46
C ALA A 64 -4.35 -3.13 -6.26
N CYS A 65 -5.23 -2.19 -6.47
CA CYS A 65 -6.15 -1.75 -5.44
C CYS A 65 -7.20 -2.83 -5.18
N ASP A 66 -7.61 -2.98 -3.93
CA ASP A 66 -8.70 -3.85 -3.46
C ASP A 66 -10.01 -3.07 -3.23
N VAL A 67 -10.06 -1.84 -3.70
CA VAL A 67 -11.25 -0.99 -3.76
C VAL A 67 -11.54 -0.67 -5.23
N PRO A 68 -12.81 -0.67 -5.69
CA PRO A 68 -13.13 -0.33 -7.07
C PRO A 68 -12.54 1.01 -7.49
N ALA A 69 -11.84 1.04 -8.63
CA ALA A 69 -11.15 2.22 -9.14
C ALA A 69 -12.08 3.42 -9.30
N TYR A 70 -13.36 3.16 -9.60
CA TYR A 70 -14.38 4.18 -9.79
C TYR A 70 -14.68 5.04 -8.56
N THR A 71 -14.43 4.49 -7.37
CA THR A 71 -14.58 5.18 -6.08
C THR A 71 -13.24 5.52 -5.43
N TYR A 72 -12.20 4.74 -5.72
CA TYR A 72 -10.87 4.92 -5.17
C TYR A 72 -10.14 6.12 -5.79
N LEU A 73 -10.16 6.25 -7.14
CA LEU A 73 -9.46 7.32 -7.84
C LEU A 73 -10.25 8.65 -7.71
N PRO A 74 -9.61 9.71 -7.18
CA PRO A 74 -10.30 10.98 -6.97
C PRO A 74 -10.43 11.77 -8.28
N PHE A 75 -11.46 12.61 -8.41
CA PHE A 75 -11.62 13.56 -9.52
C PHE A 75 -11.72 12.98 -10.93
N LEU A 76 -12.25 11.77 -11.09
CA LEU A 76 -12.41 11.15 -12.42
C LEU A 76 -13.15 12.05 -13.40
N ASP A 77 -14.24 12.71 -12.96
CA ASP A 77 -15.00 13.64 -13.79
C ASP A 77 -14.22 14.89 -14.18
N LYS A 78 -13.33 15.38 -13.30
CA LYS A 78 -12.50 16.56 -13.58
C LYS A 78 -11.39 16.23 -14.57
N THR A 79 -10.78 15.04 -14.45
CA THR A 79 -9.67 14.62 -15.31
C THR A 79 -10.12 14.00 -16.61
N GLY A 80 -11.38 13.54 -16.71
CA GLY A 80 -11.90 12.77 -17.82
C GLY A 80 -11.31 11.37 -17.94
N PHE A 81 -10.60 10.89 -16.90
CA PHE A 81 -10.03 9.55 -16.88
C PHE A 81 -11.11 8.51 -16.64
N ILE A 82 -11.06 7.42 -17.41
CA ILE A 82 -11.95 6.27 -17.25
C ILE A 82 -11.07 5.07 -16.92
N PRO A 83 -11.22 4.48 -15.71
CA PRO A 83 -10.46 3.28 -15.33
C PRO A 83 -10.70 2.14 -16.32
N SER A 84 -9.64 1.39 -16.66
CA SER A 84 -9.73 0.29 -17.63
C SER A 84 -10.58 -0.88 -17.14
N LYS A 85 -10.65 -1.06 -15.80
CA LYS A 85 -11.38 -2.15 -15.14
C LYS A 85 -11.72 -1.79 -13.69
N LYS A 86 -12.49 -2.68 -13.03
CA LYS A 86 -12.94 -2.49 -11.65
C LYS A 86 -11.78 -2.32 -10.67
N TYR A 87 -10.76 -3.18 -10.73
CA TYR A 87 -9.59 -3.16 -9.85
C TYR A 87 -8.30 -2.96 -10.66
N VAL A 88 -7.99 -1.72 -10.94
CA VAL A 88 -6.84 -1.34 -11.77
C VAL A 88 -5.50 -1.66 -11.10
N SER A 89 -4.50 -1.92 -11.95
CA SER A 89 -3.14 -2.23 -11.53
C SER A 89 -2.43 -1.02 -10.91
N GLN A 90 -1.35 -1.30 -10.18
CA GLN A 90 -0.45 -0.27 -9.66
C GLN A 90 0.00 0.70 -10.76
N SER A 91 0.40 0.20 -11.93
CA SER A 91 0.90 1.04 -13.02
C SER A 91 -0.17 2.01 -13.57
N GLU A 92 -1.43 1.57 -13.62
CA GLU A 92 -2.53 2.45 -14.04
C GLU A 92 -2.80 3.52 -12.98
N ILE A 93 -2.77 3.16 -11.69
CA ILE A 93 -2.93 4.11 -10.59
C ILE A 93 -1.78 5.12 -10.57
N ALA A 94 -0.54 4.68 -10.81
CA ALA A 94 0.62 5.56 -10.90
C ALA A 94 0.47 6.56 -12.06
N GLY A 95 0.08 6.07 -13.24
CA GLY A 95 -0.20 6.93 -14.40
C GLY A 95 -1.32 7.93 -14.13
N TYR A 96 -2.35 7.50 -13.40
CA TYR A 96 -3.42 8.40 -12.98
C TYR A 96 -2.94 9.49 -12.01
N ALA A 97 -2.06 9.18 -11.06
CA ALA A 97 -1.49 10.17 -10.14
C ALA A 97 -0.68 11.24 -10.88
N GLU A 98 0.07 10.86 -11.91
CA GLU A 98 0.79 11.79 -12.80
C GLU A 98 -0.19 12.71 -13.56
N LEU A 99 -1.22 12.11 -14.19
CA LEU A 99 -2.27 12.85 -14.89
C LEU A 99 -3.00 13.83 -13.95
N LEU A 100 -3.32 13.40 -12.75
CA LEU A 100 -3.98 14.24 -11.73
C LEU A 100 -3.07 15.41 -11.31
N THR A 101 -1.79 15.17 -11.13
CA THR A 101 -0.80 16.21 -10.77
C THR A 101 -0.73 17.29 -11.84
N ASP A 102 -0.69 16.89 -13.10
CA ASP A 102 -0.66 17.81 -14.25
C ASP A 102 -2.00 18.55 -14.41
N HIS A 103 -3.12 17.86 -14.20
CA HIS A 103 -4.45 18.47 -14.22
C HIS A 103 -4.60 19.58 -13.15
N ILE A 104 -4.15 19.30 -11.92
CA ILE A 104 -4.16 20.31 -10.84
C ILE A 104 -3.13 21.42 -11.12
N GLY A 105 -2.07 21.14 -11.87
CA GLY A 105 -1.00 22.08 -12.21
C GLY A 105 -0.14 22.44 -11.00
N VAL A 106 0.30 21.41 -10.22
CA VAL A 106 1.07 21.60 -8.97
C VAL A 106 2.46 20.98 -9.02
N ARG A 107 2.89 20.46 -10.15
CA ARG A 107 4.20 19.80 -10.29
C ARG A 107 5.35 20.69 -9.82
N ASP A 108 5.30 21.98 -10.13
CA ASP A 108 6.32 22.96 -9.72
C ASP A 108 6.31 23.25 -8.20
N ASN A 109 5.25 22.85 -7.49
CA ASN A 109 5.14 22.99 -6.05
C ASN A 109 5.65 21.72 -5.30
N ILE A 110 6.13 20.70 -6.01
CA ILE A 110 6.59 19.45 -5.41
C ILE A 110 8.13 19.41 -5.39
N ALA A 111 8.69 19.31 -4.20
CA ALA A 111 10.10 19.04 -4.00
C ALA A 111 10.31 17.51 -3.95
N PHE A 112 10.64 16.92 -5.10
CA PHE A 112 10.93 15.49 -5.22
C PHE A 112 12.27 15.11 -4.59
N SER A 113 12.41 13.85 -4.20
CA SER A 113 13.58 13.29 -3.53
C SER A 113 13.91 14.05 -2.24
N ARG A 114 12.91 14.61 -1.57
CA ARG A 114 13.01 15.30 -0.29
C ARG A 114 12.22 14.59 0.79
N LYS A 115 12.92 13.85 1.64
CA LYS A 115 12.33 13.15 2.79
C LYS A 115 12.28 14.07 3.99
N VAL A 116 11.09 14.27 4.57
CA VAL A 116 10.95 14.96 5.86
C VAL A 116 11.50 14.06 6.97
N THR A 117 12.38 14.59 7.79
CA THR A 117 13.04 13.88 8.88
C THR A 117 12.67 14.42 10.26
N GLU A 118 12.20 15.65 10.37
CA GLU A 118 11.75 16.25 11.63
C GLU A 118 10.71 17.35 11.36
N LEU A 119 9.75 17.49 12.27
CA LEU A 119 8.88 18.66 12.39
C LEU A 119 9.05 19.26 13.78
N ARG A 120 9.30 20.57 13.85
CA ARG A 120 9.48 21.27 15.13
C ARG A 120 8.68 22.57 15.16
N TYR A 121 7.78 22.70 16.11
CA TYR A 121 7.08 23.97 16.37
C TYR A 121 8.02 25.00 17.00
N MET A 122 8.12 26.17 16.39
CA MET A 122 9.09 27.21 16.79
C MET A 122 8.60 28.13 17.92
N GLY A 123 7.49 27.79 18.53
CA GLY A 123 6.88 28.52 19.63
C GLY A 123 5.91 29.64 19.21
N ASP A 124 5.16 30.13 20.19
CA ASP A 124 4.04 31.04 19.96
C ASP A 124 4.47 32.43 19.48
N GLY A 125 5.72 32.82 19.70
CA GLY A 125 6.27 34.08 19.21
C GLY A 125 6.46 34.09 17.69
N VAL A 126 6.82 32.93 17.10
CA VAL A 126 7.03 32.79 15.64
C VAL A 126 5.78 32.24 14.96
N LYS A 127 5.01 31.40 15.65
CA LYS A 127 3.80 30.72 15.16
C LYS A 127 4.04 29.96 13.83
N ALA A 128 5.16 29.27 13.75
CA ALA A 128 5.58 28.53 12.57
C ALA A 128 6.23 27.20 12.94
N TRP A 129 6.35 26.35 11.95
CA TRP A 129 7.05 25.06 12.03
C TRP A 129 8.36 25.12 11.29
N ALA A 130 9.40 24.51 11.84
CA ALA A 130 10.58 24.11 11.12
C ALA A 130 10.36 22.71 10.55
N VAL A 131 10.45 22.57 9.24
CA VAL A 131 10.35 21.31 8.49
C VAL A 131 11.74 20.96 8.01
N THR A 132 12.36 19.96 8.62
CA THR A 132 13.68 19.47 8.24
C THR A 132 13.56 18.36 7.22
N THR A 133 14.31 18.46 6.14
CA THR A 133 14.28 17.49 5.03
C THR A 133 15.70 17.10 4.63
N VAL A 134 15.86 15.87 4.11
CA VAL A 134 17.11 15.39 3.51
C VAL A 134 16.87 14.99 2.06
N ASP A 135 17.89 15.20 1.21
CA ASP A 135 17.86 14.72 -0.16
C ASP A 135 18.10 13.22 -0.19
N THR A 136 17.14 12.46 -0.74
CA THR A 136 17.22 10.98 -0.80
C THR A 136 18.12 10.47 -1.92
N ALA A 137 18.42 11.30 -2.93
CA ALA A 137 19.28 10.93 -4.06
C ALA A 137 20.76 11.04 -3.70
N SER A 138 21.14 12.10 -2.96
CA SER A 138 22.52 12.34 -2.51
C SER A 138 22.81 11.78 -1.12
N GLY A 139 21.77 11.53 -0.33
CA GLY A 139 21.88 10.96 1.02
C GLY A 139 22.38 11.92 2.09
N GLY A 140 22.44 13.25 1.86
CA GLY A 140 23.08 14.11 2.85
C GLY A 140 22.81 15.61 2.80
N ASP A 141 22.10 16.15 1.84
CA ASP A 141 21.78 17.59 1.80
C ASP A 141 20.57 17.88 2.70
N GLU A 142 20.85 18.24 3.97
CA GLU A 142 19.82 18.65 4.92
C GLU A 142 19.42 20.10 4.69
N GLN A 143 18.10 20.33 4.64
CA GLN A 143 17.53 21.67 4.50
C GLN A 143 16.37 21.83 5.49
N THR A 144 16.23 23.04 6.02
CA THR A 144 15.09 23.41 6.87
C THR A 144 14.28 24.51 6.20
N VAL A 145 12.99 24.25 6.04
CA VAL A 145 11.99 25.20 5.54
C VAL A 145 11.06 25.57 6.69
N THR A 146 10.70 26.84 6.80
CA THR A 146 9.68 27.27 7.77
C THR A 146 8.31 27.27 7.13
N ALA A 147 7.27 26.81 7.87
CA ALA A 147 5.91 26.79 7.40
C ALA A 147 4.95 27.28 8.50
N GLN A 148 3.92 28.03 8.12
CA GLN A 148 2.87 28.39 9.09
C GLN A 148 2.00 27.19 9.46
N HIS A 149 1.70 26.33 8.48
CA HIS A 149 0.92 25.14 8.64
C HIS A 149 1.66 23.93 8.06
N VAL A 150 1.47 22.77 8.68
CA VAL A 150 1.98 21.49 8.17
C VAL A 150 0.81 20.51 8.01
N VAL A 151 0.71 19.91 6.84
CA VAL A 151 -0.23 18.83 6.54
C VAL A 151 0.55 17.53 6.42
N SER A 152 0.29 16.59 7.33
CA SER A 152 0.86 15.24 7.26
C SER A 152 0.02 14.39 6.31
N ALA A 153 0.51 14.20 5.09
CA ALA A 153 -0.10 13.37 4.05
C ALA A 153 0.80 12.15 3.69
N ASN A 154 1.65 11.74 4.64
CA ASN A 154 2.66 10.70 4.47
C ASN A 154 2.10 9.27 4.33
N GLY A 155 0.79 9.08 4.54
CA GLY A 155 0.13 7.77 4.47
C GLY A 155 0.52 6.81 5.61
N PRO A 156 -0.26 5.74 5.82
CA PRO A 156 -0.02 4.75 6.88
C PRO A 156 1.00 3.66 6.50
N LEU A 157 1.28 3.46 5.21
CA LEU A 157 2.14 2.41 4.69
C LEU A 157 3.49 2.99 4.23
N SER A 158 4.20 3.68 5.12
CA SER A 158 5.45 4.38 4.79
C SER A 158 6.71 3.69 5.32
N SER A 159 6.59 2.84 6.34
CA SER A 159 7.72 2.16 7.01
C SER A 159 7.56 0.65 6.94
N PRO A 160 8.26 -0.06 6.06
CA PRO A 160 8.21 -1.52 6.00
C PRO A 160 8.76 -2.13 7.28
N ARG A 161 8.10 -3.18 7.77
CA ARG A 161 8.51 -3.91 8.96
C ARG A 161 9.28 -5.16 8.57
N MET A 162 10.60 -5.13 8.74
CA MET A 162 11.41 -6.33 8.62
C MET A 162 11.19 -7.26 9.80
N PRO A 163 11.16 -8.59 9.59
CA PRO A 163 10.98 -9.52 10.70
C PRO A 163 12.22 -9.56 11.60
N GLU A 164 12.01 -9.73 12.90
CA GLU A 164 13.09 -9.90 13.87
C GLU A 164 13.52 -11.38 13.94
N ILE A 165 14.21 -11.85 12.91
CA ILE A 165 14.71 -13.23 12.80
C ILE A 165 16.23 -13.24 12.70
N SER A 166 16.85 -14.30 13.20
CA SER A 166 18.31 -14.41 13.22
C SER A 166 18.87 -14.72 11.83
N GLY A 167 20.12 -14.35 11.60
CA GLY A 167 20.90 -14.79 10.43
C GLY A 167 20.52 -14.16 9.10
N MET A 168 19.72 -13.11 9.03
CA MET A 168 19.27 -12.49 7.77
C MET A 168 20.43 -12.09 6.84
N THR A 169 21.57 -11.69 7.38
CA THR A 169 22.78 -11.33 6.62
C THR A 169 23.61 -12.53 6.15
N ALA A 170 23.29 -13.75 6.62
CA ALA A 170 23.97 -14.96 6.22
C ALA A 170 23.49 -15.53 4.88
N PHE A 171 22.31 -15.12 4.42
CA PHE A 171 21.75 -15.59 3.17
C PHE A 171 22.60 -15.16 1.97
N LYS A 172 22.89 -16.12 1.08
CA LYS A 172 23.73 -15.88 -0.09
C LYS A 172 22.94 -15.52 -1.36
N GLY A 173 21.63 -15.74 -1.33
CA GLY A 173 20.73 -15.36 -2.40
C GLY A 173 20.24 -13.92 -2.28
N GLU A 174 19.28 -13.56 -3.10
CA GLU A 174 18.62 -12.25 -3.08
C GLU A 174 17.52 -12.23 -2.01
N SER A 175 17.44 -11.16 -1.21
CA SER A 175 16.34 -11.00 -0.25
C SER A 175 15.90 -9.56 -0.16
N PHE A 176 14.59 -9.34 -0.18
CA PHE A 176 13.99 -7.99 -0.09
C PHE A 176 12.57 -8.03 0.48
N HIS A 177 12.14 -6.89 0.98
CA HIS A 177 10.75 -6.69 1.40
C HIS A 177 9.87 -6.30 0.21
N THR A 178 8.59 -6.71 0.20
CA THR A 178 7.64 -6.32 -0.88
C THR A 178 7.59 -4.81 -1.10
N ALA A 179 7.70 -4.02 -0.03
CA ALA A 179 7.74 -2.55 -0.09
C ALA A 179 9.06 -1.97 -0.66
N GLN A 180 10.07 -2.79 -0.85
CA GLN A 180 11.39 -2.43 -1.38
C GLN A 180 11.75 -3.41 -2.50
N TRP A 181 10.79 -3.63 -3.40
CA TRP A 181 10.93 -4.59 -4.48
C TRP A 181 12.13 -4.27 -5.37
N ASP A 182 13.03 -5.23 -5.51
CA ASP A 182 14.15 -5.10 -6.43
C ASP A 182 13.68 -5.42 -7.86
N LYS A 183 13.51 -4.38 -8.66
CA LYS A 183 13.07 -4.50 -10.06
C LYS A 183 14.10 -5.20 -10.95
N SER A 184 15.36 -5.33 -10.51
CA SER A 184 16.42 -6.03 -11.25
C SER A 184 16.45 -7.52 -10.95
N ALA A 185 15.80 -7.96 -9.85
CA ALA A 185 15.75 -9.36 -9.46
C ALA A 185 14.88 -10.16 -10.43
N SER A 186 15.46 -11.23 -11.00
CA SER A 186 14.73 -12.18 -11.83
C SER A 186 14.29 -13.36 -10.99
N LEU A 187 12.99 -13.62 -10.94
CA LEU A 187 12.42 -14.79 -10.23
C LEU A 187 12.27 -16.01 -11.14
N LYS A 188 12.44 -15.85 -12.46
CA LYS A 188 12.19 -16.89 -13.44
C LYS A 188 13.07 -18.12 -13.21
N GLY A 189 12.41 -19.26 -12.99
CA GLY A 189 13.08 -20.56 -12.78
C GLY A 189 13.84 -20.65 -11.46
N LYS A 190 13.57 -19.76 -10.48
CA LYS A 190 14.17 -19.79 -9.15
C LYS A 190 13.23 -20.43 -8.12
N LYS A 191 13.80 -20.95 -7.04
CA LYS A 191 13.08 -21.34 -5.84
C LYS A 191 12.89 -20.11 -4.97
N VAL A 192 11.63 -19.74 -4.73
CA VAL A 192 11.27 -18.49 -4.05
C VAL A 192 10.55 -18.78 -2.73
N GLY A 193 11.04 -18.20 -1.65
CA GLY A 193 10.37 -18.21 -0.35
C GLY A 193 9.62 -16.89 -0.10
N VAL A 194 8.33 -16.96 0.19
CA VAL A 194 7.51 -15.79 0.57
C VAL A 194 7.14 -15.91 2.04
N VAL A 195 7.58 -14.94 2.86
CA VAL A 195 7.30 -14.90 4.30
C VAL A 195 6.10 -14.01 4.56
N GLY A 196 4.97 -14.62 4.91
CA GLY A 196 3.69 -13.96 5.18
C GLY A 196 2.58 -14.29 4.19
N THR A 197 1.34 -14.04 4.61
CA THR A 197 0.09 -14.30 3.85
C THR A 197 -0.87 -13.11 3.89
N GLY A 198 -0.38 -11.89 4.15
CA GLY A 198 -1.15 -10.65 4.08
C GLY A 198 -1.39 -10.17 2.64
N ALA A 199 -1.99 -8.98 2.47
CA ALA A 199 -2.42 -8.47 1.17
C ALA A 199 -1.30 -8.45 0.12
N SER A 200 -0.11 -7.94 0.47
CA SER A 200 1.02 -7.93 -0.47
C SER A 200 1.51 -9.33 -0.81
N ALA A 201 1.57 -10.24 0.18
CA ALA A 201 1.95 -11.62 -0.06
C ALA A 201 1.02 -12.31 -1.04
N ALA A 202 -0.29 -12.21 -0.81
CA ALA A 202 -1.30 -12.87 -1.63
C ALA A 202 -1.26 -12.38 -3.09
N GLN A 203 -1.04 -11.09 -3.31
CA GLN A 203 -0.86 -10.53 -4.66
C GLN A 203 0.42 -11.02 -5.32
N VAL A 204 1.54 -11.05 -4.59
CA VAL A 204 2.82 -11.55 -5.13
C VAL A 204 2.72 -13.04 -5.43
N ILE A 205 2.21 -13.86 -4.51
CA ILE A 205 2.06 -15.31 -4.65
C ILE A 205 1.33 -15.66 -5.96
N THR A 206 0.18 -15.04 -6.19
CA THR A 206 -0.63 -15.31 -7.40
C THR A 206 0.04 -14.78 -8.67
N ALA A 207 0.81 -13.70 -8.58
CA ALA A 207 1.44 -13.08 -9.74
C ALA A 207 2.71 -13.80 -10.21
N ILE A 208 3.48 -14.43 -9.31
CA ILE A 208 4.80 -15.00 -9.66
C ILE A 208 4.79 -16.53 -9.82
N VAL A 209 3.74 -17.22 -9.40
CA VAL A 209 3.71 -18.68 -9.28
C VAL A 209 4.02 -19.42 -10.58
N ASP A 210 3.67 -18.86 -11.74
CA ASP A 210 3.90 -19.48 -13.04
C ASP A 210 5.30 -19.19 -13.61
N ASP A 211 6.03 -18.24 -13.06
CA ASP A 211 7.38 -17.87 -13.49
C ASP A 211 8.49 -18.58 -12.69
N VAL A 212 8.19 -19.02 -11.47
CA VAL A 212 9.17 -19.60 -10.55
C VAL A 212 9.28 -21.12 -10.72
N GLU A 213 10.47 -21.68 -10.44
CA GLU A 213 10.64 -23.14 -10.38
C GLU A 213 9.82 -23.73 -9.24
N HIS A 214 9.92 -23.13 -8.06
CA HIS A 214 9.18 -23.55 -6.87
C HIS A 214 8.88 -22.37 -5.97
N LEU A 215 7.66 -22.31 -5.43
CA LEU A 215 7.20 -21.30 -4.50
C LEU A 215 6.93 -21.92 -3.13
N THR A 216 7.68 -21.50 -2.12
CA THR A 216 7.44 -21.88 -0.72
C THR A 216 6.81 -20.71 0.03
N VAL A 217 5.58 -20.86 0.51
CA VAL A 217 4.85 -19.83 1.25
C VAL A 217 4.88 -20.16 2.74
N PHE A 218 5.43 -19.27 3.54
CA PHE A 218 5.51 -19.40 4.99
C PHE A 218 4.35 -18.68 5.66
N GLN A 219 3.41 -19.46 6.19
CA GLN A 219 2.19 -19.00 6.83
C GLN A 219 2.24 -19.22 8.34
N ARG A 220 1.93 -18.19 9.11
CA ARG A 220 1.67 -18.27 10.55
C ARG A 220 0.18 -18.34 10.85
N THR A 221 -0.62 -17.55 10.14
CA THR A 221 -2.07 -17.49 10.30
C THR A 221 -2.72 -17.47 8.92
N PRO A 222 -3.72 -18.32 8.65
CA PRO A 222 -4.47 -18.27 7.39
C PRO A 222 -5.23 -16.95 7.26
N THR A 223 -5.57 -16.56 6.03
CA THR A 223 -6.29 -15.33 5.76
C THR A 223 -7.62 -15.62 5.06
N TRP A 224 -8.64 -14.81 5.37
CA TRP A 224 -9.86 -14.76 4.58
C TRP A 224 -9.57 -14.05 3.26
N CYS A 225 -9.77 -14.76 2.15
CA CYS A 225 -9.61 -14.23 0.80
C CYS A 225 -10.89 -14.46 0.00
N LEU A 226 -11.38 -13.39 -0.62
CA LEU A 226 -12.57 -13.39 -1.46
C LEU A 226 -12.16 -13.11 -2.92
N PRO A 227 -12.93 -13.62 -3.90
CA PRO A 227 -12.72 -13.22 -5.28
C PRO A 227 -13.00 -11.73 -5.46
N ARG A 228 -12.27 -11.09 -6.35
CA ARG A 228 -12.51 -9.70 -6.75
C ARG A 228 -13.60 -9.57 -7.79
N ASP A 229 -13.85 -10.64 -8.55
CA ASP A 229 -14.67 -10.59 -9.76
C ASP A 229 -14.24 -9.40 -10.64
N ASP A 230 -12.92 -9.34 -10.92
CA ASP A 230 -12.31 -8.23 -11.65
C ASP A 230 -12.70 -8.33 -13.13
N GLU A 231 -13.31 -7.27 -13.63
CA GLU A 231 -13.81 -7.19 -14.98
C GLU A 231 -13.44 -5.85 -15.63
N PRO A 232 -13.30 -5.80 -16.97
CA PRO A 232 -13.17 -4.54 -17.70
C PRO A 232 -14.32 -3.61 -17.40
N THR A 233 -14.04 -2.29 -17.43
CA THR A 233 -15.11 -1.29 -17.27
C THR A 233 -16.19 -1.49 -18.32
N PRO A 234 -17.47 -1.73 -17.93
CA PRO A 234 -18.57 -1.95 -18.88
C PRO A 234 -18.81 -0.76 -19.79
N ASP A 235 -19.28 -1.02 -21.02
CA ASP A 235 -19.53 0.01 -22.02
C ASP A 235 -20.56 1.05 -21.55
N ASP A 236 -21.62 0.61 -20.88
CA ASP A 236 -22.64 1.53 -20.33
C ASP A 236 -22.09 2.43 -19.23
N MET A 237 -21.18 1.91 -18.42
CA MET A 237 -20.46 2.69 -17.40
C MET A 237 -19.49 3.68 -18.06
N THR A 238 -18.79 3.25 -19.10
CA THR A 238 -17.93 4.12 -19.92
C THR A 238 -18.69 5.31 -20.49
N GLU A 239 -19.88 5.08 -21.04
CA GLU A 239 -20.72 6.17 -21.56
C GLU A 239 -21.23 7.12 -20.45
N LYS A 240 -21.53 6.60 -19.25
CA LYS A 240 -21.87 7.44 -18.10
C LYS A 240 -20.70 8.33 -17.66
N PHE A 241 -19.47 7.81 -17.64
CA PHE A 241 -18.28 8.61 -17.36
C PHE A 241 -18.06 9.70 -18.41
N LYS A 242 -18.20 9.37 -19.69
CA LYS A 242 -18.10 10.35 -20.79
C LYS A 242 -19.15 11.46 -20.70
N ALA A 243 -20.34 11.14 -20.20
CA ALA A 243 -21.39 12.13 -19.98
C ALA A 243 -21.08 13.12 -18.84
N GLY A 244 -20.15 12.77 -17.94
CA GLY A 244 -19.71 13.57 -16.80
C GLY A 244 -20.59 13.44 -15.56
N GLY A 245 -20.00 13.69 -14.40
CA GLY A 245 -20.69 13.69 -13.10
C GLY A 245 -20.90 12.28 -12.48
N TYR A 246 -20.60 11.22 -13.21
CA TYR A 246 -20.85 9.86 -12.76
C TYR A 246 -19.87 9.39 -11.65
N GLY A 247 -18.59 9.76 -11.76
CA GLY A 247 -17.59 9.44 -10.75
C GLY A 247 -17.88 10.13 -9.40
N GLU A 248 -18.35 11.38 -9.43
CA GLU A 248 -18.79 12.09 -8.22
C GLU A 248 -20.05 11.46 -7.62
N GLN A 249 -21.00 11.08 -8.46
CA GLN A 249 -22.20 10.36 -8.01
C GLN A 249 -21.86 9.05 -7.32
N LEU A 250 -21.00 8.20 -7.92
CA LEU A 250 -20.58 6.93 -7.32
C LEU A 250 -19.89 7.13 -5.97
N ARG A 251 -18.99 8.11 -5.87
CA ARG A 251 -18.30 8.41 -4.63
C ARG A 251 -19.27 8.91 -3.55
N HIS A 252 -20.24 9.71 -3.93
CA HIS A 252 -21.26 10.21 -3.00
C HIS A 252 -22.14 9.10 -2.45
N VAL A 253 -22.54 8.14 -3.31
CA VAL A 253 -23.30 6.95 -2.93
C VAL A 253 -22.46 6.07 -2.01
N ALA A 254 -21.22 5.76 -2.38
CA ALA A 254 -20.31 4.97 -1.56
C ALA A 254 -20.07 5.56 -0.16
N TRP A 255 -19.98 6.88 -0.08
CA TRP A 255 -19.81 7.59 1.20
C TRP A 255 -21.09 7.58 2.06
N ARG A 256 -22.27 7.80 1.47
CA ARG A 256 -23.52 7.90 2.23
C ARG A 256 -24.13 6.56 2.64
N GLU A 257 -24.03 5.56 1.79
CA GLU A 257 -24.74 4.31 1.94
C GLU A 257 -23.85 3.18 2.47
N GLY A 258 -22.55 3.45 2.70
CA GLY A 258 -21.60 2.43 3.11
C GLY A 258 -21.41 1.34 2.03
N GLU A 259 -21.60 1.71 0.76
CA GLU A 259 -21.62 0.78 -0.38
C GLU A 259 -20.31 0.08 -0.66
N SER A 260 -19.19 0.48 -0.02
CA SER A 260 -17.98 -0.33 -0.05
C SER A 260 -18.20 -1.74 0.51
N THR A 261 -19.28 -1.94 1.27
CA THR A 261 -19.70 -3.26 1.77
C THR A 261 -20.70 -3.96 0.85
N LYS A 262 -21.43 -3.25 -0.01
CA LYS A 262 -22.37 -3.88 -0.97
C LYS A 262 -21.64 -4.67 -2.05
N ASP A 263 -20.47 -4.21 -2.50
CA ASP A 263 -19.64 -4.96 -3.45
C ASP A 263 -19.10 -6.28 -2.85
N THR A 264 -19.01 -6.38 -1.53
CA THR A 264 -18.62 -7.60 -0.82
C THR A 264 -19.80 -8.49 -0.48
N GLY A 265 -21.03 -8.02 -0.69
CA GLY A 265 -22.25 -8.71 -0.27
C GLY A 265 -22.50 -8.69 1.26
N PHE A 266 -21.64 -8.02 2.05
CA PHE A 266 -21.75 -8.00 3.51
C PHE A 266 -22.09 -6.58 3.98
N THR A 267 -23.09 -6.49 4.86
CA THR A 267 -23.43 -5.22 5.52
C THR A 267 -22.55 -5.04 6.76
N PHE A 268 -22.34 -3.78 7.14
CA PHE A 268 -21.58 -3.46 8.37
C PHE A 268 -22.24 -4.10 9.61
N GLU A 269 -23.55 -4.23 9.62
CA GLU A 269 -24.32 -4.90 10.67
C GLU A 269 -23.96 -6.40 10.76
N ALA A 270 -23.82 -7.09 9.63
CA ALA A 270 -23.45 -8.49 9.57
C ALA A 270 -22.06 -8.78 10.16
N LEU A 271 -21.16 -7.78 10.20
CA LEU A 271 -19.84 -7.92 10.82
C LEU A 271 -19.90 -7.89 12.36
N HIS A 272 -20.93 -7.29 12.94
CA HIS A 272 -21.09 -7.14 14.39
C HIS A 272 -22.10 -8.13 14.99
N ASP A 273 -22.97 -8.75 14.17
CA ASP A 273 -23.87 -9.80 14.60
C ASP A 273 -23.19 -11.16 14.50
N VAL A 274 -23.06 -11.86 15.62
CA VAL A 274 -22.34 -13.15 15.70
C VAL A 274 -22.93 -14.20 14.77
N ALA A 275 -24.26 -14.33 14.76
CA ALA A 275 -24.92 -15.36 13.94
C ALA A 275 -24.78 -15.08 12.44
N GLN A 276 -24.85 -13.82 12.03
CA GLN A 276 -24.62 -13.43 10.64
C GLN A 276 -23.15 -13.60 10.26
N ASN A 277 -22.21 -13.24 11.14
CA ASN A 277 -20.78 -13.45 10.89
C ASN A 277 -20.43 -14.94 10.76
N ASP A 278 -20.99 -15.80 11.61
CA ASP A 278 -20.83 -17.26 11.52
C ASP A 278 -21.35 -17.81 10.18
N ALA A 279 -22.51 -17.33 9.71
CA ALA A 279 -23.05 -17.72 8.42
C ALA A 279 -22.12 -17.31 7.26
N ILE A 280 -21.58 -16.10 7.30
CA ILE A 280 -20.56 -15.63 6.34
C ILE A 280 -19.32 -16.54 6.38
N CYS A 281 -18.82 -16.85 7.56
CA CYS A 281 -17.67 -17.74 7.71
C CYS A 281 -17.94 -19.12 7.10
N ASP A 282 -19.15 -19.66 7.26
CA ASP A 282 -19.52 -20.96 6.70
C ASP A 282 -19.61 -20.93 5.16
N GLU A 283 -20.13 -19.86 4.57
CA GLU A 283 -20.12 -19.66 3.12
C GLU A 283 -18.69 -19.55 2.58
N LEU A 284 -17.83 -18.80 3.24
CA LEU A 284 -16.43 -18.65 2.85
C LEU A 284 -15.66 -19.98 3.00
N ARG A 285 -15.88 -20.73 4.07
CA ARG A 285 -15.31 -22.09 4.25
C ARG A 285 -15.76 -23.04 3.14
N ALA A 286 -17.03 -22.95 2.73
CA ALA A 286 -17.54 -23.74 1.62
C ALA A 286 -16.87 -23.35 0.28
N ALA A 287 -16.59 -22.07 0.07
CA ALA A 287 -15.85 -21.58 -1.08
C ALA A 287 -14.39 -22.10 -1.08
N ILE A 288 -13.68 -21.98 0.03
CA ILE A 288 -12.31 -22.53 0.17
C ILE A 288 -12.29 -24.03 -0.14
N LYS A 289 -13.28 -24.77 0.37
CA LYS A 289 -13.40 -26.22 0.12
C LYS A 289 -13.64 -26.58 -1.36
N ARG A 290 -14.28 -25.70 -2.14
CA ARG A 290 -14.41 -25.90 -3.60
C ARG A 290 -13.08 -25.71 -4.31
N ASP A 291 -12.29 -24.73 -3.87
CA ASP A 291 -11.08 -24.27 -4.53
C ASP A 291 -9.85 -25.09 -4.17
N VAL A 292 -9.73 -25.53 -2.91
CA VAL A 292 -8.58 -26.31 -2.41
C VAL A 292 -8.92 -27.82 -2.49
N LYS A 293 -8.08 -28.58 -3.20
CA LYS A 293 -8.34 -30.00 -3.46
C LYS A 293 -7.74 -30.94 -2.41
N ASP A 294 -6.62 -30.58 -1.83
CA ASP A 294 -5.93 -31.37 -0.81
C ASP A 294 -6.55 -31.09 0.57
N PRO A 295 -7.01 -32.14 1.31
CA PRO A 295 -7.62 -31.96 2.62
C PRO A 295 -6.69 -31.37 3.69
N GLU A 296 -5.40 -31.65 3.64
CA GLU A 296 -4.45 -31.08 4.59
C GLU A 296 -4.21 -29.59 4.29
N LEU A 297 -4.04 -29.23 3.02
CA LEU A 297 -3.97 -27.82 2.62
C LEU A 297 -5.27 -27.08 2.96
N LEU A 298 -6.43 -27.70 2.74
CA LEU A 298 -7.72 -27.13 3.11
C LEU A 298 -7.77 -26.76 4.58
N LYS A 299 -7.31 -27.65 5.47
CA LYS A 299 -7.26 -27.40 6.91
C LYS A 299 -6.35 -26.22 7.25
N LEU A 300 -5.16 -26.16 6.63
CA LEU A 300 -4.16 -25.11 6.87
C LEU A 300 -4.57 -23.75 6.31
N LEU A 301 -5.31 -23.72 5.20
CA LEU A 301 -5.74 -22.48 4.54
C LEU A 301 -7.06 -21.93 5.06
N THR A 302 -7.80 -22.71 5.88
CA THR A 302 -9.10 -22.28 6.41
C THR A 302 -8.92 -21.50 7.71
N PRO A 303 -9.32 -20.22 7.78
CA PRO A 303 -9.27 -19.44 9.01
C PRO A 303 -10.23 -19.97 10.07
N ASP A 304 -9.80 -19.91 11.33
CA ASP A 304 -10.57 -20.31 12.53
C ASP A 304 -11.12 -19.13 13.34
N TYR A 305 -10.89 -17.89 12.86
CA TYR A 305 -11.34 -16.66 13.50
C TYR A 305 -12.50 -16.00 12.73
N PRO A 306 -13.32 -15.15 13.39
CA PRO A 306 -14.45 -14.48 12.75
C PRO A 306 -14.01 -13.61 11.55
N PHE A 307 -14.85 -13.58 10.53
CA PHE A 307 -14.61 -12.75 9.35
C PHE A 307 -14.44 -11.27 9.75
N PHE A 308 -13.51 -10.57 9.13
CA PHE A 308 -13.10 -9.19 9.44
C PHE A 308 -12.37 -8.95 10.77
N CYS A 309 -12.14 -9.95 11.63
CA CYS A 309 -11.22 -9.79 12.78
C CYS A 309 -9.77 -9.50 12.36
N LYS A 310 -9.42 -9.90 11.14
CA LYS A 310 -8.25 -9.43 10.39
C LYS A 310 -8.74 -8.95 9.03
N ARG A 311 -8.00 -8.03 8.38
CA ARG A 311 -8.37 -7.54 7.05
C ARG A 311 -8.59 -8.70 6.10
N ALA A 312 -9.80 -8.81 5.55
CA ALA A 312 -10.09 -9.73 4.45
C ALA A 312 -9.40 -9.25 3.18
N LEU A 313 -8.95 -10.18 2.35
CA LEU A 313 -8.27 -9.90 1.08
C LEU A 313 -9.24 -10.11 -0.08
N PHE A 314 -9.01 -9.39 -1.16
CA PHE A 314 -9.78 -9.50 -2.40
C PHE A 314 -8.82 -9.84 -3.52
N ILE A 315 -8.70 -11.12 -3.86
CA ILE A 315 -7.76 -11.64 -4.86
C ILE A 315 -8.36 -12.87 -5.50
N ASP A 316 -8.45 -12.86 -6.82
CA ASP A 316 -8.81 -14.04 -7.57
C ASP A 316 -7.68 -15.07 -7.48
N ASP A 317 -7.99 -16.35 -7.59
CA ASP A 317 -7.05 -17.48 -7.65
C ASP A 317 -6.12 -17.71 -6.45
N TYR A 318 -6.29 -16.98 -5.33
CA TYR A 318 -5.42 -17.17 -4.16
C TYR A 318 -5.40 -18.63 -3.67
N TYR A 319 -6.58 -19.21 -3.41
CA TYR A 319 -6.67 -20.57 -2.91
C TYR A 319 -6.33 -21.62 -3.97
N THR A 320 -6.74 -21.40 -5.23
CA THR A 320 -6.45 -22.32 -6.34
C THR A 320 -4.96 -22.41 -6.65
N THR A 321 -4.19 -21.34 -6.35
CA THR A 321 -2.73 -21.31 -6.49
C THR A 321 -2.07 -22.44 -5.70
N TYR A 322 -2.56 -22.81 -4.53
CA TYR A 322 -1.99 -23.88 -3.71
C TYR A 322 -2.24 -25.30 -4.26
N ASN A 323 -3.07 -25.46 -5.28
CA ASN A 323 -3.19 -26.75 -6.00
C ASN A 323 -2.09 -26.98 -7.03
N LYS A 324 -1.23 -25.99 -7.31
CA LYS A 324 -0.15 -26.12 -8.29
C LYS A 324 0.98 -26.97 -7.72
N PRO A 325 1.58 -27.85 -8.55
CA PRO A 325 2.60 -28.82 -8.06
C PRO A 325 3.91 -28.14 -7.63
N ASN A 326 4.15 -26.90 -8.08
CA ASN A 326 5.33 -26.11 -7.72
C ASN A 326 5.08 -25.18 -6.52
N VAL A 327 4.02 -25.39 -5.74
CA VAL A 327 3.71 -24.58 -4.54
C VAL A 327 3.73 -25.45 -3.29
N THR A 328 4.45 -25.01 -2.29
CA THR A 328 4.44 -25.60 -0.94
C THR A 328 3.98 -24.56 0.07
N LEU A 329 2.95 -24.91 0.85
CA LEU A 329 2.55 -24.14 2.03
C LEU A 329 3.25 -24.71 3.26
N VAL A 330 4.02 -23.88 3.93
CA VAL A 330 4.62 -24.18 5.23
C VAL A 330 3.82 -23.45 6.29
N HIS A 331 3.15 -24.20 7.14
CA HIS A 331 2.41 -23.66 8.29
C HIS A 331 3.16 -23.98 9.57
N ASP A 332 3.52 -22.95 10.32
CA ASP A 332 4.19 -23.07 11.61
C ASP A 332 3.74 -21.90 12.49
N ASP A 333 3.18 -22.21 13.67
CA ASP A 333 2.66 -21.21 14.61
C ASP A 333 3.74 -20.25 15.12
N GLY A 334 4.99 -20.75 15.25
CA GLY A 334 6.15 -19.91 15.56
C GLY A 334 6.71 -19.16 14.35
N GLY A 335 6.31 -19.56 13.15
CA GLY A 335 6.74 -18.98 11.88
C GLY A 335 8.21 -19.23 11.55
N VAL A 336 8.75 -18.40 10.68
CA VAL A 336 10.18 -18.37 10.35
C VAL A 336 10.95 -17.71 11.49
N VAL A 337 11.98 -18.37 12.02
CA VAL A 337 12.78 -17.89 13.18
C VAL A 337 14.24 -17.58 12.81
N ALA A 338 14.73 -18.17 11.71
CA ALA A 338 16.10 -17.92 11.26
C ALA A 338 16.22 -17.96 9.74
N VAL A 339 17.29 -17.34 9.26
CA VAL A 339 17.78 -17.42 7.89
C VAL A 339 19.19 -17.98 7.96
N ASN A 340 19.51 -18.94 7.12
CA ASN A 340 20.85 -19.51 6.97
C ASN A 340 21.44 -19.17 5.59
N GLY A 341 22.57 -19.76 5.25
CA GLY A 341 23.27 -19.49 3.98
C GLY A 341 22.50 -19.88 2.73
N THR A 342 21.52 -20.80 2.83
CA THR A 342 20.77 -21.38 1.70
C THR A 342 19.26 -21.16 1.77
N GLY A 343 18.71 -20.69 2.90
CA GLY A 343 17.27 -20.54 3.01
C GLY A 343 16.74 -20.14 4.38
N LEU A 344 15.57 -20.64 4.70
CA LEU A 344 14.75 -20.26 5.85
C LEU A 344 14.59 -21.45 6.81
N GLU A 345 14.55 -21.16 8.11
CA GLU A 345 14.31 -22.14 9.17
C GLU A 345 13.07 -21.74 9.96
N THR A 346 12.18 -22.70 10.22
CA THR A 346 10.97 -22.51 11.00
C THR A 346 11.19 -22.84 12.48
N ALA A 347 10.25 -22.45 13.33
CA ALA A 347 10.32 -22.74 14.76
C ALA A 347 10.30 -24.25 15.10
N SER A 348 9.74 -25.10 14.20
CA SER A 348 9.82 -26.56 14.30
C SER A 348 11.23 -27.11 14.03
N GLY A 349 12.15 -26.30 13.50
CA GLY A 349 13.51 -26.68 13.14
C GLY A 349 13.65 -27.19 11.70
N ASP A 350 12.58 -27.15 10.89
CA ASP A 350 12.64 -27.51 9.48
C ASP A 350 13.31 -26.42 8.67
N THR A 351 14.11 -26.82 7.68
CA THR A 351 14.84 -25.91 6.80
C THR A 351 14.37 -26.02 5.35
N TYR A 352 14.31 -24.88 4.66
CA TYR A 352 13.81 -24.76 3.30
C TYR A 352 14.81 -23.98 2.45
N ASP A 353 15.46 -24.65 1.51
CA ASP A 353 16.41 -24.04 0.59
C ASP A 353 15.67 -23.26 -0.50
N VAL A 354 16.05 -21.99 -0.67
CA VAL A 354 15.49 -21.06 -1.68
C VAL A 354 16.60 -20.22 -2.29
N ASP A 355 16.36 -19.70 -3.49
CA ASP A 355 17.27 -18.79 -4.20
C ASP A 355 16.96 -17.32 -3.88
N VAL A 356 15.68 -17.03 -3.57
CA VAL A 356 15.18 -15.68 -3.27
C VAL A 356 14.25 -15.72 -2.07
N ILE A 357 14.39 -14.75 -1.16
CA ILE A 357 13.47 -14.54 -0.04
C ILE A 357 12.73 -13.23 -0.22
N ILE A 358 11.39 -13.30 -0.22
CA ILE A 358 10.50 -12.15 -0.27
C ILE A 358 9.82 -11.99 1.09
N TYR A 359 10.15 -10.91 1.80
CA TYR A 359 9.49 -10.57 3.05
C TYR A 359 8.22 -9.77 2.78
N ALA A 360 7.07 -10.36 3.08
CA ALA A 360 5.76 -9.72 3.01
C ALA A 360 5.18 -9.53 4.42
N THR A 361 6.02 -9.00 5.30
CA THR A 361 5.80 -8.93 6.76
C THR A 361 5.11 -7.63 7.21
N GLY A 362 4.64 -6.82 6.25
CA GLY A 362 3.80 -5.66 6.48
C GLY A 362 4.58 -4.40 6.85
N PHE A 363 3.93 -3.52 7.60
CA PHE A 363 4.40 -2.17 7.90
C PHE A 363 4.31 -1.90 9.39
N ASP A 364 5.13 -0.96 9.86
CA ASP A 364 4.96 -0.40 11.20
C ASP A 364 3.66 0.39 11.26
N SER A 365 2.91 0.19 12.34
CA SER A 365 1.64 0.88 12.58
C SER A 365 1.81 2.34 13.02
N ASN A 366 3.04 2.85 13.13
CA ASN A 366 3.31 4.25 13.38
C ASN A 366 2.92 5.08 12.15
N PHE A 367 1.82 5.81 12.27
CA PHE A 367 1.33 6.71 11.21
C PHE A 367 2.27 7.89 10.92
N ILE A 368 3.24 8.15 11.78
CA ILE A 368 4.17 9.27 11.67
C ILE A 368 5.60 8.72 11.70
N PRO A 369 6.29 8.62 10.55
CA PRO A 369 7.60 7.98 10.45
C PRO A 369 8.78 8.91 10.82
N PHE A 370 8.51 10.07 11.41
CA PHE A 370 9.51 11.06 11.82
C PHE A 370 9.10 11.74 13.13
N PRO A 371 10.05 12.22 13.94
CA PRO A 371 9.75 12.90 15.20
C PRO A 371 9.04 14.24 14.96
N ILE A 372 8.04 14.52 15.79
CA ILE A 372 7.32 15.80 15.84
C ILE A 372 7.49 16.38 17.23
N PHE A 373 8.04 17.58 17.29
CA PHE A 373 8.22 18.34 18.53
C PHE A 373 7.24 19.51 18.57
N GLY A 374 6.37 19.50 19.57
CA GLY A 374 5.41 20.56 19.85
C GLY A 374 5.99 21.73 20.63
N ARG A 375 5.13 22.42 21.40
CA ARG A 375 5.54 23.49 22.31
C ARG A 375 6.56 22.98 23.32
N ASP A 376 7.50 23.83 23.67
CA ASP A 376 8.55 23.55 24.66
C ASP A 376 9.44 22.33 24.29
N GLY A 377 9.45 21.93 23.03
CA GLY A 377 10.23 20.80 22.55
C GLY A 377 9.71 19.42 22.96
N VAL A 378 8.48 19.33 23.46
CA VAL A 378 7.87 18.05 23.86
C VAL A 378 7.59 17.20 22.62
N SER A 379 8.09 15.97 22.61
CA SER A 379 7.87 15.02 21.53
C SER A 379 6.42 14.50 21.54
N LEU A 380 5.82 14.39 20.35
CA LEU A 380 4.50 13.78 20.19
C LEU A 380 4.50 12.30 20.60
N ALA A 381 5.63 11.61 20.43
CA ALA A 381 5.77 10.21 20.82
C ALA A 381 5.81 9.98 22.35
N GLU A 382 6.04 11.03 23.14
CA GLU A 382 6.09 10.97 24.60
C GLU A 382 4.73 11.27 25.27
N LYS A 383 3.69 11.54 24.47
CA LYS A 383 2.31 11.79 24.91
C LYS A 383 1.39 10.62 24.61
#